data_1b36416496cc73fffd5eafa3a2caf8b5
#
_entry.id   1b36416496cc73fffd5eafa3a2caf8b5
#
_cell.length_a   1.000
_cell.length_b   1.000
_cell.length_c   1.000
_cell.angle_alpha   90.00
_cell.angle_beta   90.00
_cell.angle_gamma   90.00
#
_symmetry.space_group_name_H-M   'P 1'
#
loop_
_entity.id
_entity.type
_entity.pdbx_description
1 polymer ?
#
loop_
_entity_poly.entity_id
_entity_poly.type
_entity_poly.pdbx_seq_one_letter_code
_entity_poly.pdbx_strand_id
1 'polypeptide(L)'
;MEKNIHILGFAGSLRKESYNRKLLKIAQGLLPENTTFEIFDLIDIPLFNVDVEAEGLPAAVEAYREAIQNADALLIASPEYNSSITGVLKNAIDWASRSYNKQPNPLIHKPVAILGAGGRGGTDRSQYQLRSVLNHLNMYVVNKPEVLINMPGRQVFDDQGNLTDDFALKLMKQLLQNLVEYTILLKK
;
A
#
# COMPACT_ATOMS: atom_id res chain seq x y z
N MET A 1 3.46 22.73 16.82
CA MET A 1 2.58 22.49 15.64
C MET A 1 2.64 21.01 15.36
N GLU A 2 1.50 20.31 15.46
CA GLU A 2 1.42 18.91 15.04
C GLU A 2 1.72 18.84 13.55
N LYS A 3 2.71 18.00 13.18
CA LYS A 3 3.09 17.84 11.78
C LYS A 3 1.96 17.09 11.07
N ASN A 4 1.43 17.67 10.00
CA ASN A 4 0.52 16.97 9.11
C ASN A 4 1.25 15.78 8.46
N ILE A 5 0.69 14.58 8.56
CA ILE A 5 1.26 13.35 7.97
C ILE A 5 0.57 13.08 6.64
N HIS A 6 1.35 12.96 5.58
CA HIS A 6 0.85 12.60 4.24
C HIS A 6 1.08 11.11 3.97
N ILE A 7 0.00 10.37 3.73
CA ILE A 7 0.03 8.95 3.41
C ILE A 7 -0.32 8.75 1.93
N LEU A 8 0.51 7.99 1.21
CA LEU A 8 0.21 7.52 -0.13
C LEU A 8 -0.30 6.09 -0.07
N GLY A 9 -1.49 5.84 -0.63
CA GLY A 9 -2.09 4.51 -0.76
C GLY A 9 -2.03 3.99 -2.19
N PHE A 10 -1.75 2.70 -2.38
CA PHE A 10 -1.91 2.04 -3.68
C PHE A 10 -2.30 0.57 -3.52
N ALA A 11 -3.00 0.04 -4.52
CA ALA A 11 -3.51 -1.34 -4.50
C ALA A 11 -2.89 -2.18 -5.60
N GLY A 12 -2.50 -3.40 -5.27
CA GLY A 12 -1.94 -4.37 -6.22
C GLY A 12 -2.97 -5.00 -7.18
N SER A 13 -4.06 -4.30 -7.50
CA SER A 13 -5.11 -4.79 -8.41
C SER A 13 -5.58 -3.72 -9.37
N LEU A 14 -5.55 -4.03 -10.65
CA LEU A 14 -6.09 -3.16 -11.71
C LEU A 14 -7.59 -3.37 -11.97
N ARG A 15 -8.23 -4.36 -11.30
CA ARG A 15 -9.65 -4.62 -11.48
C ARG A 15 -10.48 -3.41 -11.03
N LYS A 16 -11.42 -2.93 -11.86
CA LYS A 16 -12.28 -1.78 -11.58
C LYS A 16 -13.01 -1.93 -10.24
N GLU A 17 -13.62 -3.09 -9.99
CA GLU A 17 -14.33 -3.43 -8.76
C GLU A 17 -13.44 -4.18 -7.75
N SER A 18 -12.18 -3.78 -7.64
CA SER A 18 -11.25 -4.40 -6.69
C SER A 18 -11.63 -4.08 -5.24
N TYR A 19 -11.77 -5.11 -4.42
CA TYR A 19 -11.97 -4.94 -2.97
C TYR A 19 -10.79 -4.20 -2.32
N ASN A 20 -9.58 -4.43 -2.78
CA ASN A 20 -8.40 -3.76 -2.26
C ASN A 20 -8.37 -2.26 -2.62
N ARG A 21 -8.88 -1.87 -3.78
CA ARG A 21 -9.11 -0.44 -4.11
C ARG A 21 -10.22 0.16 -3.24
N LYS A 22 -11.29 -0.59 -2.94
CA LYS A 22 -12.35 -0.16 -2.02
C LYS A 22 -11.80 0.06 -0.61
N LEU A 23 -10.92 -0.82 -0.12
CA LEU A 23 -10.28 -0.65 1.18
C LEU A 23 -9.48 0.66 1.29
N LEU A 24 -8.78 1.09 0.25
CA LEU A 24 -8.09 2.38 0.27
C LEU A 24 -9.06 3.56 0.39
N LYS A 25 -10.20 3.50 -0.30
CA LYS A 25 -11.24 4.53 -0.18
C LYS A 25 -11.85 4.57 1.22
N ILE A 26 -12.08 3.41 1.82
CA ILE A 26 -12.58 3.29 3.20
C ILE A 26 -11.53 3.84 4.19
N ALA A 27 -10.25 3.50 3.99
CA ALA A 27 -9.17 4.00 4.82
C ALA A 27 -9.11 5.54 4.85
N GLN A 28 -9.43 6.21 3.75
CA GLN A 28 -9.51 7.66 3.65
C GLN A 28 -10.52 8.28 4.65
N GLY A 29 -11.63 7.58 4.93
CA GLY A 29 -12.63 8.00 5.93
C GLY A 29 -12.28 7.61 7.37
N LEU A 30 -11.19 6.87 7.61
CA LEU A 30 -10.78 6.37 8.92
C LEU A 30 -9.48 7.01 9.43
N LEU A 31 -8.98 8.02 8.74
CA LEU A 31 -7.70 8.66 9.07
C LEU A 31 -7.73 9.33 10.45
N PRO A 32 -6.61 9.28 11.19
CA PRO A 32 -6.41 10.15 12.36
C PRO A 32 -6.45 11.63 11.97
N GLU A 33 -6.66 12.49 12.95
CA GLU A 33 -6.54 13.94 12.77
C GLU A 33 -5.15 14.32 12.26
N ASN A 34 -5.06 15.46 11.57
CA ASN A 34 -3.82 15.96 10.98
C ASN A 34 -3.13 14.98 10.02
N THR A 35 -3.94 14.21 9.28
CA THR A 35 -3.45 13.26 8.27
C THR A 35 -4.13 13.52 6.93
N THR A 36 -3.35 13.51 5.84
CA THR A 36 -3.85 13.56 4.46
C THR A 36 -3.57 12.22 3.76
N PHE A 37 -4.40 11.89 2.78
CA PHE A 37 -4.31 10.62 2.07
C PHE A 37 -4.51 10.82 0.57
N GLU A 38 -3.59 10.31 -0.20
CA GLU A 38 -3.65 10.24 -1.66
C GLU A 38 -3.69 8.79 -2.11
N ILE A 39 -4.45 8.49 -3.16
CA ILE A 39 -4.48 7.15 -3.78
C ILE A 39 -3.83 7.24 -5.15
N PHE A 40 -2.74 6.50 -5.35
CA PHE A 40 -2.09 6.36 -6.65
C PHE A 40 -2.62 5.13 -7.40
N ASP A 41 -2.99 5.30 -8.67
CA ASP A 41 -3.41 4.19 -9.53
C ASP A 41 -2.21 3.60 -10.28
N LEU A 42 -2.01 2.29 -10.16
CA LEU A 42 -0.90 1.58 -10.81
C LEU A 42 -1.18 1.19 -12.26
N ILE A 43 -2.30 1.60 -12.85
CA ILE A 43 -2.76 1.11 -14.16
C ILE A 43 -1.80 1.43 -15.30
N ASP A 44 -1.13 2.58 -15.24
CA ASP A 44 -0.24 3.06 -16.29
C ASP A 44 1.23 2.68 -16.06
N ILE A 45 1.53 1.95 -14.97
CA ILE A 45 2.90 1.49 -14.69
C ILE A 45 3.26 0.34 -15.64
N PRO A 46 4.20 0.52 -16.58
CA PRO A 46 4.59 -0.53 -17.52
C PRO A 46 5.32 -1.68 -16.80
N LEU A 47 5.48 -2.80 -17.49
CA LEU A 47 6.32 -3.88 -16.97
C LEU A 47 7.78 -3.40 -16.84
N PHE A 48 8.38 -3.73 -15.71
CA PHE A 48 9.77 -3.36 -15.43
C PHE A 48 10.71 -4.00 -16.45
N ASN A 49 11.54 -3.18 -17.06
CA ASN A 49 12.57 -3.57 -17.98
C ASN A 49 13.78 -2.64 -17.83
N VAL A 50 14.94 -3.23 -17.58
CA VAL A 50 16.19 -2.49 -17.41
C VAL A 50 16.61 -1.73 -18.68
N ASP A 51 16.28 -2.24 -19.85
CA ASP A 51 16.57 -1.55 -21.13
C ASP A 51 15.73 -0.26 -21.24
N VAL A 52 14.46 -0.32 -20.82
CA VAL A 52 13.58 0.86 -20.77
C VAL A 52 14.09 1.86 -19.73
N GLU A 53 14.52 1.39 -18.56
CA GLU A 53 15.11 2.24 -17.51
C GLU A 53 16.37 2.97 -18.02
N ALA A 54 17.18 2.30 -18.84
CA ALA A 54 18.41 2.89 -19.39
C ALA A 54 18.13 4.06 -20.37
N GLU A 55 16.99 4.03 -21.06
CA GLU A 55 16.55 5.10 -21.96
C GLU A 55 15.90 6.27 -21.20
N GLY A 56 15.49 6.06 -19.96
CA GLY A 56 14.81 7.03 -19.11
C GLY A 56 13.62 6.42 -18.36
N LEU A 57 13.22 7.04 -17.25
CA LEU A 57 12.01 6.58 -16.56
C LEU A 57 10.77 6.92 -17.37
N PRO A 58 9.84 5.95 -17.59
CA PRO A 58 8.52 6.27 -18.12
C PRO A 58 7.81 7.31 -17.23
N ALA A 59 7.07 8.23 -17.82
CA ALA A 59 6.42 9.33 -17.10
C ALA A 59 5.52 8.85 -15.94
N ALA A 60 4.79 7.74 -16.14
CA ALA A 60 3.97 7.15 -15.07
C ALA A 60 4.81 6.62 -13.89
N VAL A 61 6.00 6.08 -14.18
CA VAL A 61 6.93 5.59 -13.15
C VAL A 61 7.55 6.77 -12.41
N GLU A 62 7.93 7.83 -13.12
CA GLU A 62 8.47 9.05 -12.51
C GLU A 62 7.45 9.69 -11.55
N ALA A 63 6.19 9.89 -11.99
CA ALA A 63 5.10 10.38 -11.16
C ALA A 63 4.85 9.50 -9.92
N TYR A 64 4.89 8.17 -10.08
CA TYR A 64 4.73 7.23 -8.96
C TYR A 64 5.87 7.36 -7.93
N ARG A 65 7.11 7.44 -8.40
CA ARG A 65 8.27 7.59 -7.53
C ARG A 65 8.26 8.94 -6.80
N GLU A 66 7.86 10.00 -7.49
CA GLU A 66 7.69 11.33 -6.90
C GLU A 66 6.60 11.33 -5.83
N ALA A 67 5.44 10.70 -6.09
CA ALA A 67 4.39 10.54 -5.10
C ALA A 67 4.87 9.79 -3.84
N ILE A 68 5.65 8.71 -4.00
CA ILE A 68 6.28 7.99 -2.88
C ILE A 68 7.26 8.90 -2.13
N GLN A 69 8.08 9.65 -2.84
CA GLN A 69 9.08 10.53 -2.23
C GLN A 69 8.42 11.61 -1.37
N ASN A 70 7.34 12.20 -1.85
CA ASN A 70 6.59 13.27 -1.18
C ASN A 70 5.74 12.77 -0.01
N ALA A 71 5.41 11.47 0.04
CA ALA A 71 4.66 10.88 1.13
C ALA A 71 5.54 10.62 2.38
N ASP A 72 4.94 10.79 3.54
CA ASP A 72 5.58 10.47 4.83
C ASP A 72 5.50 8.98 5.16
N ALA A 73 4.43 8.32 4.70
CA ALA A 73 4.16 6.90 4.90
C ALA A 73 3.38 6.30 3.74
N LEU A 74 3.36 4.97 3.66
CA LEU A 74 2.63 4.23 2.63
C LEU A 74 1.56 3.32 3.24
N LEU A 75 0.43 3.17 2.53
CA LEU A 75 -0.58 2.15 2.79
C LEU A 75 -0.73 1.26 1.56
N ILE A 76 -0.36 -0.01 1.68
CA ILE A 76 -0.41 -0.97 0.57
C ILE A 76 -1.60 -1.91 0.75
N ALA A 77 -2.54 -1.88 -0.19
CA ALA A 77 -3.63 -2.86 -0.26
C ALA A 77 -3.21 -4.02 -1.18
N SER A 78 -2.89 -5.17 -0.56
CA SER A 78 -2.32 -6.32 -1.26
C SER A 78 -3.38 -7.39 -1.53
N PRO A 79 -3.79 -7.62 -2.79
CA PRO A 79 -4.50 -8.83 -3.16
C PRO A 79 -3.61 -10.06 -3.05
N GLU A 80 -4.23 -11.23 -3.08
CA GLU A 80 -3.53 -12.51 -3.15
C GLU A 80 -3.93 -13.27 -4.40
N TYR A 81 -2.98 -13.55 -5.29
CA TYR A 81 -3.15 -14.39 -6.46
C TYR A 81 -2.15 -15.54 -6.38
N ASN A 82 -2.66 -16.78 -6.51
CA ASN A 82 -1.83 -17.98 -6.43
C ASN A 82 -0.95 -18.02 -5.15
N SER A 83 -1.54 -17.63 -4.01
CA SER A 83 -0.85 -17.62 -2.71
C SER A 83 0.36 -16.69 -2.64
N SER A 84 0.39 -15.62 -3.43
CA SER A 84 1.50 -14.68 -3.51
C SER A 84 1.03 -13.24 -3.73
N ILE A 85 1.98 -12.30 -3.67
CA ILE A 85 1.78 -10.92 -4.13
C ILE A 85 1.46 -10.92 -5.62
N THR A 86 0.65 -9.96 -6.04
CA THR A 86 0.29 -9.85 -7.46
C THR A 86 1.45 -9.33 -8.30
N GLY A 87 1.49 -9.72 -9.59
CA GLY A 87 2.46 -9.18 -10.54
C GLY A 87 2.42 -7.66 -10.63
N VAL A 88 1.21 -7.06 -10.56
CA VAL A 88 1.03 -5.59 -10.55
C VAL A 88 1.75 -4.95 -9.38
N LEU A 89 1.57 -5.48 -8.16
CA LEU A 89 2.19 -4.93 -6.96
C LEU A 89 3.70 -5.11 -6.98
N LYS A 90 4.16 -6.32 -7.34
CA LYS A 90 5.60 -6.61 -7.43
C LYS A 90 6.28 -5.70 -8.45
N ASN A 91 5.69 -5.55 -9.63
CA ASN A 91 6.18 -4.67 -10.69
C ASN A 91 6.31 -3.21 -10.23
N ALA A 92 5.29 -2.67 -9.58
CA ALA A 92 5.33 -1.31 -9.05
C ALA A 92 6.44 -1.13 -8.00
N ILE A 93 6.64 -2.11 -7.11
CA ILE A 93 7.73 -2.09 -6.13
C ILE A 93 9.10 -2.17 -6.83
N ASP A 94 9.24 -2.98 -7.88
CA ASP A 94 10.50 -3.11 -8.63
C ASP A 94 10.88 -1.76 -9.26
N TRP A 95 9.96 -1.07 -9.92
CA TRP A 95 10.20 0.28 -10.43
C TRP A 95 10.54 1.29 -9.34
N ALA A 96 9.80 1.28 -8.22
CA ALA A 96 10.03 2.23 -7.14
C ALA A 96 11.37 2.03 -6.44
N SER A 97 11.82 0.77 -6.33
CA SER A 97 13.05 0.41 -5.58
C SER A 97 14.36 0.81 -6.26
N ARG A 98 14.32 1.34 -7.47
CA ARG A 98 15.52 1.72 -8.22
C ARG A 98 16.14 3.02 -7.69
N SER A 99 17.46 3.08 -7.64
CA SER A 99 18.20 4.35 -7.58
C SER A 99 18.40 4.86 -8.99
N TYR A 100 18.00 6.07 -9.29
CA TYR A 100 18.02 6.61 -10.65
C TYR A 100 18.54 8.06 -10.66
N ASN A 101 19.43 8.40 -11.59
CA ASN A 101 20.00 9.75 -11.75
C ASN A 101 20.48 10.38 -10.42
N LYS A 102 21.22 9.62 -9.60
CA LYS A 102 21.71 10.01 -8.26
C LYS A 102 20.59 10.21 -7.22
N GLN A 103 19.32 10.01 -7.57
CA GLN A 103 18.25 9.97 -6.59
C GLN A 103 18.22 8.59 -5.94
N PRO A 104 18.15 8.53 -4.61
CA PRO A 104 18.08 7.25 -3.89
C PRO A 104 16.74 6.55 -4.15
N ASN A 105 16.68 5.28 -3.81
CA ASN A 105 15.43 4.53 -3.72
C ASN A 105 14.47 5.21 -2.72
N PRO A 106 13.29 5.71 -3.15
CA PRO A 106 12.35 6.43 -2.30
C PRO A 106 11.64 5.56 -1.26
N LEU A 107 11.80 4.23 -1.33
CA LEU A 107 11.21 3.28 -0.37
C LEU A 107 12.07 3.10 0.89
N ILE A 108 13.37 3.38 0.82
CA ILE A 108 14.28 3.18 1.96
C ILE A 108 13.81 4.00 3.17
N HIS A 109 13.70 3.33 4.32
CA HIS A 109 13.27 3.89 5.60
C HIS A 109 11.83 4.46 5.60
N LYS A 110 11.04 4.20 4.54
CA LYS A 110 9.65 4.65 4.48
C LYS A 110 8.77 3.79 5.40
N PRO A 111 8.02 4.39 6.33
CA PRO A 111 7.01 3.68 7.09
C PRO A 111 5.92 3.14 6.18
N VAL A 112 5.47 1.92 6.42
CA VAL A 112 4.46 1.28 5.58
C VAL A 112 3.54 0.37 6.38
N ALA A 113 2.24 0.46 6.11
CA ALA A 113 1.23 -0.48 6.59
C ALA A 113 0.66 -1.29 5.42
N ILE A 114 0.23 -2.52 5.72
CA ILE A 114 -0.34 -3.45 4.75
C ILE A 114 -1.72 -3.87 5.22
N LEU A 115 -2.65 -3.94 4.28
CA LEU A 115 -3.98 -4.52 4.49
C LEU A 115 -4.41 -5.29 3.23
N GLY A 116 -5.46 -6.09 3.34
CA GLY A 116 -5.96 -6.77 2.16
C GLY A 116 -7.28 -7.50 2.37
N ALA A 117 -8.02 -7.65 1.27
CA ALA A 117 -9.23 -8.46 1.19
C ALA A 117 -9.10 -9.47 0.04
N GLY A 118 -9.45 -10.72 0.31
CA GLY A 118 -9.33 -11.79 -0.67
C GLY A 118 -9.77 -13.12 -0.12
N GLY A 119 -9.40 -14.18 -0.78
CA GLY A 119 -9.73 -15.57 -0.52
C GLY A 119 -9.89 -16.00 0.94
N ARG A 120 -9.75 -17.30 1.22
CA ARG A 120 -10.01 -17.85 2.56
C ARG A 120 -9.09 -17.33 3.66
N GLY A 121 -7.87 -16.94 3.31
CA GLY A 121 -6.88 -16.38 4.24
C GLY A 121 -6.90 -14.85 4.37
N GLY A 122 -7.81 -14.15 3.65
CA GLY A 122 -7.84 -12.68 3.69
C GLY A 122 -6.54 -12.03 3.19
N THR A 123 -5.80 -12.69 2.29
CA THR A 123 -4.49 -12.27 1.74
C THR A 123 -3.29 -12.48 2.67
N ASP A 124 -3.38 -13.38 3.64
CA ASP A 124 -2.33 -13.66 4.62
C ASP A 124 -0.98 -14.01 3.99
N ARG A 125 -0.97 -14.92 3.01
CA ARG A 125 0.26 -15.36 2.33
C ARG A 125 0.91 -14.26 1.52
N SER A 126 0.09 -13.49 0.80
CA SER A 126 0.55 -12.33 0.06
C SER A 126 1.17 -11.29 1.00
N GLN A 127 0.51 -10.96 2.11
CA GLN A 127 1.03 -10.00 3.09
C GLN A 127 2.32 -10.51 3.76
N TYR A 128 2.43 -11.80 4.05
CA TYR A 128 3.65 -12.39 4.60
C TYR A 128 4.83 -12.25 3.63
N GLN A 129 4.63 -12.59 2.36
CA GLN A 129 5.66 -12.45 1.33
C GLN A 129 6.00 -10.97 1.06
N LEU A 130 5.00 -10.10 1.05
CA LEU A 130 5.22 -8.67 0.89
C LEU A 130 6.10 -8.11 2.02
N ARG A 131 5.88 -8.51 3.27
CA ARG A 131 6.74 -8.10 4.39
C ARG A 131 8.21 -8.48 4.17
N SER A 132 8.48 -9.65 3.59
CA SER A 132 9.84 -10.06 3.24
C SER A 132 10.47 -9.14 2.20
N VAL A 133 9.72 -8.76 1.16
CA VAL A 133 10.17 -7.82 0.12
C VAL A 133 10.45 -6.44 0.71
N LEU A 134 9.52 -5.91 1.53
CA LEU A 134 9.66 -4.60 2.14
C LEU A 134 10.82 -4.54 3.15
N ASN A 135 11.04 -5.63 3.88
CA ASN A 135 12.19 -5.77 4.78
C ASN A 135 13.52 -5.77 4.00
N HIS A 136 13.60 -6.49 2.87
CA HIS A 136 14.77 -6.44 1.97
C HIS A 136 15.06 -5.02 1.50
N LEU A 137 14.03 -4.21 1.25
CA LEU A 137 14.14 -2.82 0.82
C LEU A 137 14.40 -1.84 1.99
N ASN A 138 14.63 -2.36 3.19
CA ASN A 138 14.88 -1.57 4.40
C ASN A 138 13.74 -0.57 4.73
N MET A 139 12.49 -0.99 4.51
CA MET A 139 11.31 -0.23 4.88
C MET A 139 10.89 -0.53 6.33
N TYR A 140 10.18 0.38 6.95
CA TYR A 140 9.67 0.24 8.32
C TYR A 140 8.22 -0.23 8.32
N VAL A 141 8.01 -1.54 8.40
CA VAL A 141 6.67 -2.14 8.32
C VAL A 141 5.96 -2.11 9.66
N VAL A 142 4.73 -1.57 9.70
CA VAL A 142 3.84 -1.69 10.87
C VAL A 142 3.37 -3.15 10.97
N ASN A 143 3.72 -3.81 12.08
CA ASN A 143 3.50 -5.24 12.23
C ASN A 143 2.07 -5.59 12.67
N LYS A 144 1.44 -4.75 13.48
CA LYS A 144 0.12 -5.01 14.07
C LYS A 144 -0.76 -3.74 14.10
N PRO A 145 -2.08 -3.92 14.02
CA PRO A 145 -2.78 -5.17 13.73
C PRO A 145 -2.58 -5.63 12.29
N GLU A 146 -2.73 -6.93 12.02
CA GLU A 146 -2.89 -7.44 10.66
C GLU A 146 -4.34 -7.25 10.23
N VAL A 147 -4.55 -6.68 9.05
CA VAL A 147 -5.87 -6.52 8.46
C VAL A 147 -6.04 -7.50 7.31
N LEU A 148 -6.66 -8.64 7.62
CA LEU A 148 -6.84 -9.79 6.74
C LEU A 148 -8.34 -10.02 6.56
N ILE A 149 -8.92 -9.48 5.50
CA ILE A 149 -10.37 -9.55 5.28
C ILE A 149 -10.71 -10.77 4.44
N ASN A 150 -11.25 -11.79 5.11
CA ASN A 150 -11.68 -13.04 4.52
C ASN A 150 -13.02 -12.84 3.81
N MET A 151 -13.09 -13.20 2.51
CA MET A 151 -14.26 -13.00 1.66
C MET A 151 -15.21 -14.21 1.52
N PRO A 152 -14.73 -15.47 1.43
CA PRO A 152 -15.59 -16.61 1.12
C PRO A 152 -16.70 -16.85 2.16
N GLY A 153 -17.94 -16.97 1.67
CA GLY A 153 -19.12 -17.21 2.49
C GLY A 153 -19.58 -16.03 3.34
N ARG A 154 -18.99 -14.85 3.14
CA ARG A 154 -19.33 -13.62 3.87
C ARG A 154 -19.55 -12.46 2.90
N GLN A 155 -20.63 -11.72 3.12
CA GLN A 155 -20.85 -10.43 2.44
C GLN A 155 -20.23 -9.34 3.32
N VAL A 156 -18.96 -9.07 3.13
CA VAL A 156 -18.21 -8.07 3.93
C VAL A 156 -18.22 -6.69 3.32
N PHE A 157 -18.76 -6.53 2.11
CA PHE A 157 -19.03 -5.25 1.47
C PHE A 157 -20.50 -5.17 1.06
N ASP A 158 -21.11 -4.02 1.26
CA ASP A 158 -22.45 -3.72 0.74
C ASP A 158 -22.42 -3.42 -0.79
N ASP A 159 -23.61 -3.17 -1.37
CA ASP A 159 -23.74 -2.88 -2.80
C ASP A 159 -23.12 -1.53 -3.19
N GLN A 160 -22.89 -0.64 -2.23
CA GLN A 160 -22.21 0.65 -2.41
C GLN A 160 -20.68 0.51 -2.25
N GLY A 161 -20.21 -0.65 -1.82
CA GLY A 161 -18.79 -0.94 -1.61
C GLY A 161 -18.25 -0.53 -0.24
N ASN A 162 -19.11 -0.23 0.72
CA ASN A 162 -18.72 0.00 2.10
C ASN A 162 -18.44 -1.33 2.80
N LEU A 163 -17.45 -1.34 3.69
CA LEU A 163 -17.14 -2.48 4.51
C LEU A 163 -18.17 -2.60 5.65
N THR A 164 -18.82 -3.77 5.75
CA THR A 164 -19.89 -4.04 6.75
C THR A 164 -19.37 -4.83 7.97
N ASP A 165 -18.09 -5.17 7.99
CA ASP A 165 -17.46 -5.88 9.10
C ASP A 165 -16.86 -4.88 10.09
N ASP A 166 -17.57 -4.61 11.20
CA ASP A 166 -17.16 -3.67 12.26
C ASP A 166 -15.79 -4.02 12.88
N PHE A 167 -15.49 -5.31 12.98
CA PHE A 167 -14.21 -5.75 13.51
C PHE A 167 -13.07 -5.38 12.55
N ALA A 168 -13.26 -5.61 11.26
CA ALA A 168 -12.29 -5.20 10.24
C ALA A 168 -12.12 -3.68 10.19
N LEU A 169 -13.21 -2.90 10.29
CA LEU A 169 -13.15 -1.43 10.39
C LEU A 169 -12.34 -0.97 11.61
N LYS A 170 -12.54 -1.59 12.77
CA LYS A 170 -11.76 -1.30 13.98
C LYS A 170 -10.29 -1.60 13.79
N LEU A 171 -9.94 -2.75 13.18
CA LEU A 171 -8.55 -3.09 12.88
C LEU A 171 -7.92 -2.11 11.87
N MET A 172 -8.65 -1.71 10.83
CA MET A 172 -8.17 -0.72 9.87
C MET A 172 -7.87 0.62 10.55
N LYS A 173 -8.78 1.10 11.39
CA LYS A 173 -8.59 2.35 12.15
C LYS A 173 -7.34 2.27 13.05
N GLN A 174 -7.17 1.16 13.76
CA GLN A 174 -6.00 0.95 14.62
C GLN A 174 -4.70 0.86 13.80
N LEU A 175 -4.73 0.21 12.62
CA LEU A 175 -3.57 0.11 11.73
C LEU A 175 -3.12 1.50 11.24
N LEU A 176 -4.08 2.35 10.84
CA LEU A 176 -3.81 3.72 10.40
C LEU A 176 -3.26 4.59 11.55
N GLN A 177 -3.82 4.46 12.74
CA GLN A 177 -3.32 5.13 13.92
C GLN A 177 -1.86 4.74 14.22
N ASN A 178 -1.57 3.43 14.21
CA ASN A 178 -0.21 2.92 14.44
C ASN A 178 0.76 3.36 13.34
N LEU A 179 0.31 3.45 12.08
CA LEU A 179 1.14 3.96 10.99
C LEU A 179 1.54 5.42 11.22
N VAL A 180 0.59 6.26 11.60
CA VAL A 180 0.83 7.69 11.88
C VAL A 180 1.76 7.84 13.07
N GLU A 181 1.49 7.16 14.19
CA GLU A 181 2.33 7.20 15.40
C GLU A 181 3.77 6.75 15.10
N TYR A 182 3.92 5.66 14.34
CA TYR A 182 5.22 5.14 13.95
C TYR A 182 5.97 6.13 13.04
N THR A 183 5.25 6.75 12.10
CA THR A 183 5.83 7.79 11.22
C THR A 183 6.33 8.99 12.02
N ILE A 184 5.56 9.46 13.00
CA ILE A 184 5.96 10.55 13.87
C ILE A 184 7.20 10.18 14.70
N LEU A 185 7.25 8.96 15.21
CA LEU A 185 8.39 8.46 15.99
C LEU A 185 9.69 8.45 15.17
N LEU A 186 9.62 8.05 13.91
CA LEU A 186 10.77 7.96 13.01
C LEU A 186 11.23 9.32 12.45
N LYS A 187 10.42 10.36 12.57
CA LYS A 187 10.79 11.74 12.18
C LYS A 187 11.47 12.56 13.28
N LYS A 188 11.61 11.97 14.48
CA LYS A 188 12.34 12.58 15.61
C LYS A 188 13.83 12.32 15.48
#